data_3105d044cb12bf0ad86c8d8972487922
#
_entry.id   3105d044cb12bf0ad86c8d8972487922
#
_cell.length_a   1.000
_cell.length_b   1.000
_cell.length_c   1.000
_cell.angle_alpha   90.00
_cell.angle_beta   90.00
_cell.angle_gamma   90.00
#
_symmetry.space_group_name_H-M   'P 1'
#
loop_
_entity.id
_entity.type
_entity.pdbx_description
1 polymer ?
#
loop_
_entity_poly.entity_id
_entity_poly.type
_entity_poly.pdbx_seq_one_letter_code
_entity_poly.pdbx_strand_id
1 'polypeptide(L)'
;MTADDWLAALSAELRRRRIDPAGPVGEAAAHLRDGGQDPLEAFGPPAAYALAVVAGLRDATPRPRGPSGEPRLRATGITKRYGRRTVLNGVDLSVHAGEVVAMIGANGSGKSTMLRICAGLLSPDSGHVRLGGTVGYCPQNGGTSDFLTPDEHFVLVGAGRGVGRTEARARGRSMAAALDWADAPRAGQSRHLSGGTRQKLNLILGRLGDPDVLLLDEPYQGFDNGTYLDFWQQVWHWRDAGKAIVVVTHLLNELDRVDTVLDLTPGRAR
;
A
#
# COMPACT_ATOMS: atom_id res chain seq x y z
N MET A 1 0.65 -21.46 -21.49
CA MET A 1 -0.56 -21.93 -20.74
C MET A 1 -1.57 -20.81 -20.82
N THR A 2 -2.82 -21.05 -21.19
CA THR A 2 -3.80 -19.95 -21.24
C THR A 2 -4.10 -19.42 -19.82
N ALA A 3 -4.62 -18.18 -19.74
CA ALA A 3 -5.01 -17.61 -18.45
C ALA A 3 -6.07 -18.48 -17.74
N ASP A 4 -7.03 -19.00 -18.49
CA ASP A 4 -8.09 -19.85 -17.96
C ASP A 4 -7.55 -21.20 -17.45
N ASP A 5 -6.59 -21.81 -18.18
CA ASP A 5 -5.94 -23.05 -17.73
C ASP A 5 -5.15 -22.83 -16.44
N TRP A 6 -4.45 -21.70 -16.34
CA TRP A 6 -3.67 -21.33 -15.17
C TRP A 6 -4.58 -21.11 -13.94
N LEU A 7 -5.68 -20.35 -14.11
CA LEU A 7 -6.66 -20.08 -13.05
C LEU A 7 -7.37 -21.35 -12.59
N ALA A 8 -7.70 -22.26 -13.51
CA ALA A 8 -8.28 -23.56 -13.17
C ALA A 8 -7.29 -24.42 -12.36
N ALA A 9 -6.01 -24.45 -12.77
CA ALA A 9 -4.96 -25.15 -12.05
C ALA A 9 -4.72 -24.57 -10.66
N LEU A 10 -4.70 -23.22 -10.52
CA LEU A 10 -4.61 -22.53 -9.23
C LEU A 10 -5.77 -22.91 -8.32
N SER A 11 -7.01 -22.89 -8.84
CA SER A 11 -8.20 -23.27 -8.08
C SER A 11 -8.09 -24.70 -7.55
N ALA A 12 -7.62 -25.64 -8.37
CA ALA A 12 -7.41 -27.02 -7.96
C ALA A 12 -6.35 -27.18 -6.87
N GLU A 13 -5.23 -26.42 -6.97
CA GLU A 13 -4.16 -26.42 -6.00
C GLU A 13 -4.59 -25.85 -4.64
N LEU A 14 -5.36 -24.77 -4.62
CA LEU A 14 -5.91 -24.18 -3.39
C LEU A 14 -6.87 -25.12 -2.69
N ARG A 15 -7.79 -25.76 -3.46
CA ARG A 15 -8.73 -26.76 -2.91
C ARG A 15 -8.02 -27.97 -2.29
N ARG A 16 -6.96 -28.49 -2.93
CA ARG A 16 -6.13 -29.56 -2.34
C ARG A 16 -5.55 -29.16 -0.98
N ARG A 17 -5.28 -27.87 -0.77
CA ARG A 17 -4.75 -27.31 0.47
C ARG A 17 -5.84 -26.86 1.44
N ARG A 18 -7.13 -27.14 1.13
CA ARG A 18 -8.33 -26.76 1.91
C ARG A 18 -8.50 -25.26 2.05
N ILE A 19 -8.12 -24.51 1.03
CA ILE A 19 -8.31 -23.04 0.95
C ILE A 19 -9.43 -22.78 -0.06
N ASP A 20 -10.32 -21.85 0.27
CA ASP A 20 -11.34 -21.35 -0.65
C ASP A 20 -10.65 -20.63 -1.82
N PRO A 21 -10.81 -21.12 -3.07
CA PRO A 21 -10.15 -20.51 -4.20
C PRO A 21 -10.81 -19.21 -4.68
N ALA A 22 -12.01 -18.85 -4.22
CA ALA A 22 -12.80 -17.76 -4.79
C ALA A 22 -12.06 -16.42 -4.75
N GLY A 23 -11.45 -16.06 -3.63
CA GLY A 23 -10.64 -14.86 -3.47
C GLY A 23 -9.40 -14.87 -4.36
N PRO A 24 -8.42 -15.76 -4.11
CA PRO A 24 -7.14 -15.77 -4.82
C PRO A 24 -7.27 -15.94 -6.35
N VAL A 25 -8.24 -16.75 -6.80
CA VAL A 25 -8.49 -16.95 -8.24
C VAL A 25 -9.14 -15.70 -8.86
N GLY A 26 -10.07 -15.05 -8.15
CA GLY A 26 -10.71 -13.83 -8.60
C GLY A 26 -9.72 -12.67 -8.79
N GLU A 27 -8.77 -12.54 -7.90
CA GLU A 27 -7.70 -11.52 -7.95
C GLU A 27 -6.70 -11.78 -9.08
N ALA A 28 -6.21 -13.01 -9.19
CA ALA A 28 -5.33 -13.37 -10.28
C ALA A 28 -6.01 -13.14 -11.64
N ALA A 29 -7.30 -13.45 -11.76
CA ALA A 29 -8.09 -13.21 -12.98
C ALA A 29 -8.27 -11.71 -13.26
N ALA A 30 -8.44 -10.87 -12.24
CA ALA A 30 -8.52 -9.43 -12.41
C ALA A 30 -7.17 -8.86 -12.91
N HIS A 31 -6.08 -9.26 -12.28
CA HIS A 31 -4.73 -8.82 -12.66
C HIS A 31 -4.36 -9.21 -14.10
N LEU A 32 -4.67 -10.44 -14.51
CA LEU A 32 -4.41 -10.90 -15.88
C LEU A 32 -5.25 -10.17 -16.91
N ARG A 33 -6.48 -9.77 -16.59
CA ARG A 33 -7.33 -8.96 -17.48
C ARG A 33 -6.80 -7.54 -17.66
N ASP A 34 -6.31 -6.94 -16.58
CA ASP A 34 -5.83 -5.55 -16.58
C ASP A 34 -4.42 -5.43 -17.17
N GLY A 35 -3.56 -6.46 -17.01
CA GLY A 35 -2.16 -6.45 -17.40
C GLY A 35 -1.87 -7.08 -18.78
N GLY A 36 -2.73 -7.96 -19.28
CA GLY A 36 -2.51 -8.68 -20.55
C GLY A 36 -1.25 -9.55 -20.59
N GLN A 37 -0.69 -9.89 -19.44
CA GLN A 37 0.57 -10.62 -19.27
C GLN A 37 0.35 -12.15 -19.32
N ASP A 38 1.40 -12.91 -19.70
CA ASP A 38 1.38 -14.36 -19.56
C ASP A 38 1.30 -14.73 -18.07
N PRO A 39 0.35 -15.61 -17.65
CA PRO A 39 0.18 -15.99 -16.26
C PRO A 39 1.44 -16.59 -15.61
N LEU A 40 2.26 -17.31 -16.38
CA LEU A 40 3.51 -17.88 -15.87
C LEU A 40 4.58 -16.82 -15.63
N GLU A 41 4.61 -15.77 -16.43
CA GLU A 41 5.51 -14.63 -16.22
C GLU A 41 5.05 -13.76 -15.06
N ALA A 42 3.73 -13.53 -14.91
CA ALA A 42 3.15 -12.70 -13.88
C ALA A 42 3.18 -13.37 -12.49
N PHE A 43 2.87 -14.67 -12.42
CA PHE A 43 2.63 -15.37 -11.16
C PHE A 43 3.45 -16.65 -10.97
N GLY A 44 4.20 -17.07 -11.97
CA GLY A 44 4.89 -18.36 -11.95
C GLY A 44 3.93 -19.57 -12.01
N PRO A 45 4.41 -20.79 -11.71
CA PRO A 45 3.57 -22.01 -11.74
C PRO A 45 2.43 -21.93 -10.71
N PRO A 46 1.20 -22.39 -11.05
CA PRO A 46 0.02 -22.35 -10.15
C PRO A 46 0.27 -22.97 -8.78
N ALA A 47 1.05 -24.05 -8.72
CA ALA A 47 1.41 -24.72 -7.46
C ALA A 47 2.31 -23.87 -6.57
N ALA A 48 3.25 -23.11 -7.15
CA ALA A 48 4.13 -22.21 -6.41
C ALA A 48 3.34 -21.00 -5.88
N TYR A 49 2.46 -20.45 -6.70
CA TYR A 49 1.56 -19.37 -6.28
C TYR A 49 0.62 -19.83 -5.16
N ALA A 50 0.00 -21.01 -5.28
CA ALA A 50 -0.82 -21.58 -4.22
C ALA A 50 -0.04 -21.80 -2.91
N LEU A 51 1.25 -22.20 -2.99
CA LEU A 51 2.10 -22.32 -1.80
C LEU A 51 2.39 -20.95 -1.17
N ALA A 52 2.63 -19.92 -1.96
CA ALA A 52 2.81 -18.56 -1.46
C ALA A 52 1.55 -18.04 -0.76
N VAL A 53 0.37 -18.27 -1.34
CA VAL A 53 -0.93 -17.98 -0.70
C VAL A 53 -1.05 -18.71 0.64
N VAL A 54 -0.74 -20.03 0.68
CA VAL A 54 -0.78 -20.82 1.93
C VAL A 54 0.22 -20.33 2.97
N ALA A 55 1.43 -19.99 2.56
CA ALA A 55 2.46 -19.46 3.46
C ALA A 55 1.99 -18.12 4.04
N GLY A 56 1.48 -17.23 3.19
CA GLY A 56 0.89 -15.98 3.61
C GLY A 56 -0.24 -16.17 4.64
N LEU A 57 -1.06 -17.19 4.49
CA LEU A 57 -2.14 -17.53 5.44
C LEU A 57 -1.63 -18.18 6.75
N ARG A 58 -0.49 -18.88 6.74
CA ARG A 58 0.04 -19.60 7.91
C ARG A 58 0.95 -18.76 8.80
N ASP A 59 1.73 -17.84 8.24
CA ASP A 59 2.67 -17.00 8.99
C ASP A 59 2.03 -15.78 9.64
N ALA A 60 0.73 -15.62 9.49
CA ALA A 60 0.03 -14.44 9.96
C ALA A 60 -1.21 -14.77 10.75
N THR A 61 -1.03 -15.04 12.01
CA THR A 61 -1.99 -14.63 13.04
C THR A 61 -1.27 -13.71 14.04
N PRO A 62 -1.01 -12.45 13.70
CA PRO A 62 -0.96 -11.46 14.75
C PRO A 62 -2.41 -11.24 15.18
N ARG A 63 -2.73 -11.63 16.41
CA ARG A 63 -4.00 -11.23 17.03
C ARG A 63 -4.09 -9.71 16.98
N PRO A 64 -5.22 -9.11 16.54
CA PRO A 64 -5.44 -7.69 16.62
C PRO A 64 -5.12 -7.26 18.06
N ARG A 65 -4.11 -6.45 18.24
CA ARG A 65 -3.89 -5.77 19.52
C ARG A 65 -4.97 -4.71 19.56
N GLY A 66 -5.88 -4.79 20.52
CA GLY A 66 -6.88 -3.74 20.71
C GLY A 66 -6.20 -2.37 20.77
N PRO A 67 -6.84 -1.31 20.21
CA PRO A 67 -6.26 0.02 20.16
C PRO A 67 -5.86 0.46 21.57
N SER A 68 -4.58 0.80 21.78
CA SER A 68 -4.06 1.27 23.05
C SER A 68 -3.53 2.69 22.93
N GLY A 69 -3.97 3.57 23.82
CA GLY A 69 -3.53 4.97 23.88
C GLY A 69 -4.26 5.90 22.91
N GLU A 70 -3.75 7.14 22.78
CA GLU A 70 -4.30 8.10 21.83
C GLU A 70 -3.95 7.73 20.38
N PRO A 71 -4.88 7.92 19.42
CA PRO A 71 -4.60 7.64 18.02
C PRO A 71 -3.50 8.56 17.47
N ARG A 72 -2.61 7.99 16.68
CA ARG A 72 -1.61 8.73 15.91
C ARG A 72 -2.22 9.50 14.73
N LEU A 73 -3.34 9.02 14.22
CA LEU A 73 -4.17 9.71 13.22
C LEU A 73 -5.62 9.65 13.66
N ARG A 74 -6.29 10.80 13.73
CA ARG A 74 -7.74 10.90 13.92
C ARG A 74 -8.33 11.88 12.92
N ALA A 75 -9.19 11.40 12.06
CA ALA A 75 -10.03 12.19 11.16
C ALA A 75 -11.48 12.05 11.63
N THR A 76 -12.19 13.17 11.80
CA THR A 76 -13.55 13.19 12.36
C THR A 76 -14.48 13.98 11.44
N GLY A 77 -15.58 13.35 11.05
CA GLY A 77 -16.65 13.96 10.26
C GLY A 77 -16.22 14.46 8.89
N ILE A 78 -15.26 13.81 8.25
CA ILE A 78 -14.67 14.29 6.99
C ILE A 78 -15.69 14.25 5.87
N THR A 79 -16.00 15.43 5.33
CA THR A 79 -16.84 15.59 4.15
C THR A 79 -16.06 16.26 3.03
N LYS A 80 -16.21 15.75 1.79
CA LYS A 80 -15.61 16.35 0.60
C LYS A 80 -16.50 16.24 -0.60
N ARG A 81 -16.65 17.36 -1.33
CA ARG A 81 -17.44 17.46 -2.55
C ARG A 81 -16.59 17.97 -3.70
N TYR A 82 -16.87 17.49 -4.89
CA TYR A 82 -16.35 18.02 -6.14
C TYR A 82 -17.54 18.41 -7.03
N GLY A 83 -17.80 19.70 -7.11
CA GLY A 83 -19.01 20.23 -7.74
C GLY A 83 -20.29 19.68 -7.07
N ARG A 84 -21.10 18.95 -7.82
CA ARG A 84 -22.34 18.33 -7.30
C ARG A 84 -22.14 16.94 -6.65
N ARG A 85 -20.95 16.34 -6.83
CA ARG A 85 -20.67 14.99 -6.32
C ARG A 85 -20.09 15.06 -4.92
N THR A 86 -20.79 14.47 -3.94
CA THR A 86 -20.21 14.20 -2.62
C THR A 86 -19.40 12.92 -2.70
N VAL A 87 -18.11 12.99 -2.38
CA VAL A 87 -17.16 11.89 -2.45
C VAL A 87 -16.92 11.30 -1.06
N LEU A 88 -16.84 12.14 -0.03
CA LEU A 88 -16.79 11.73 1.38
C LEU A 88 -17.95 12.41 2.11
N ASN A 89 -18.64 11.69 2.98
CA ASN A 89 -19.80 12.18 3.69
C ASN A 89 -19.75 11.78 5.17
N GLY A 90 -19.11 12.64 6.00
CA GLY A 90 -19.03 12.45 7.44
C GLY A 90 -18.16 11.24 7.83
N VAL A 91 -17.07 10.98 7.12
CA VAL A 91 -16.21 9.81 7.35
C VAL A 91 -15.34 10.03 8.58
N ASP A 92 -15.30 9.02 9.44
CA ASP A 92 -14.41 8.94 10.61
C ASP A 92 -13.31 7.89 10.36
N LEU A 93 -12.09 8.19 10.86
CA LEU A 93 -10.95 7.28 10.83
C LEU A 93 -10.08 7.53 12.05
N SER A 94 -9.78 6.48 12.80
CA SER A 94 -8.79 6.52 13.89
C SER A 94 -7.77 5.42 13.67
N VAL A 95 -6.48 5.74 13.82
CA VAL A 95 -5.39 4.78 13.68
C VAL A 95 -4.41 4.97 14.82
N HIS A 96 -4.11 3.88 15.52
CA HIS A 96 -3.24 3.87 16.69
C HIS A 96 -1.82 3.43 16.34
N ALA A 97 -0.89 3.65 17.24
CA ALA A 97 0.46 3.11 17.12
C ALA A 97 0.42 1.57 17.04
N GLY A 98 1.11 0.99 16.07
CA GLY A 98 1.11 -0.47 15.86
C GLY A 98 -0.19 -1.01 15.26
N GLU A 99 -0.96 -0.17 14.56
CA GLU A 99 -2.21 -0.55 13.90
C GLU A 99 -2.09 -0.38 12.37
N VAL A 100 -2.63 -1.35 11.63
CA VAL A 100 -2.81 -1.30 10.18
C VAL A 100 -4.30 -1.22 9.86
N VAL A 101 -4.72 -0.14 9.23
CA VAL A 101 -6.08 0.04 8.72
C VAL A 101 -6.08 -0.13 7.21
N ALA A 102 -6.86 -1.10 6.71
CA ALA A 102 -7.13 -1.21 5.28
C ALA A 102 -8.31 -0.31 4.90
N MET A 103 -8.14 0.51 3.88
CA MET A 103 -9.22 1.33 3.31
C MET A 103 -9.64 0.73 1.97
N ILE A 104 -10.89 0.28 1.90
CA ILE A 104 -11.46 -0.38 0.72
C ILE A 104 -12.63 0.42 0.15
N GLY A 105 -13.11 0.03 -1.03
CA GLY A 105 -14.24 0.64 -1.71
C GLY A 105 -14.02 0.72 -3.22
N ALA A 106 -15.11 0.93 -3.97
CA ALA A 106 -15.07 1.03 -5.42
C ALA A 106 -14.19 2.18 -5.93
N ASN A 107 -13.78 2.13 -7.20
CA ASN A 107 -13.07 3.24 -7.83
C ASN A 107 -13.92 4.52 -7.78
N GLY A 108 -13.29 5.61 -7.35
CA GLY A 108 -13.97 6.89 -7.16
C GLY A 108 -14.82 7.00 -5.87
N SER A 109 -14.70 6.06 -4.92
CA SER A 109 -15.37 6.12 -3.60
C SER A 109 -14.73 7.13 -2.64
N GLY A 110 -13.56 7.69 -2.98
CA GLY A 110 -12.92 8.73 -2.17
C GLY A 110 -11.67 8.28 -1.40
N LYS A 111 -11.17 7.06 -1.59
CA LYS A 111 -9.99 6.52 -0.89
C LYS A 111 -8.79 7.47 -0.97
N SER A 112 -8.31 7.79 -2.16
CA SER A 112 -7.19 8.71 -2.38
C SER A 112 -7.50 10.14 -1.88
N THR A 113 -8.78 10.58 -1.94
CA THR A 113 -9.22 11.86 -1.39
C THR A 113 -9.06 11.87 0.12
N MET A 114 -9.50 10.80 0.80
CA MET A 114 -9.35 10.66 2.26
C MET A 114 -7.89 10.64 2.68
N LEU A 115 -7.03 9.87 1.98
CA LEU A 115 -5.60 9.85 2.28
C LEU A 115 -4.94 11.23 2.10
N ARG A 116 -5.27 11.96 1.02
CA ARG A 116 -4.75 13.32 0.79
C ARG A 116 -5.20 14.30 1.87
N ILE A 117 -6.43 14.17 2.38
CA ILE A 117 -6.92 14.97 3.51
C ILE A 117 -6.14 14.60 4.78
N CYS A 118 -5.95 13.32 5.07
CA CYS A 118 -5.16 12.87 6.21
C CYS A 118 -3.68 13.30 6.12
N ALA A 119 -3.12 13.37 4.91
CA ALA A 119 -1.76 13.86 4.66
C ALA A 119 -1.62 15.39 4.73
N GLY A 120 -2.72 16.14 4.89
CA GLY A 120 -2.72 17.61 4.85
C GLY A 120 -2.52 18.20 3.45
N LEU A 121 -2.63 17.40 2.41
CA LEU A 121 -2.47 17.81 1.00
C LEU A 121 -3.77 18.35 0.37
N LEU A 122 -4.89 18.14 1.06
CA LEU A 122 -6.21 18.57 0.61
C LEU A 122 -7.05 18.96 1.82
N SER A 123 -7.71 20.12 1.77
CA SER A 123 -8.64 20.53 2.82
C SER A 123 -9.97 19.82 2.67
N PRO A 124 -10.57 19.28 3.74
CA PRO A 124 -11.96 18.83 3.74
C PRO A 124 -12.90 20.03 3.64
N ASP A 125 -14.16 19.80 3.24
CA ASP A 125 -15.21 20.84 3.26
C ASP A 125 -15.81 20.95 4.66
N SER A 126 -15.83 19.85 5.43
CA SER A 126 -16.13 19.82 6.86
C SER A 126 -15.39 18.66 7.55
N GLY A 127 -15.35 18.71 8.88
CA GLY A 127 -14.57 17.80 9.69
C GLY A 127 -13.14 18.28 9.92
N HIS A 128 -12.36 17.51 10.62
CA HIS A 128 -10.96 17.85 10.92
C HIS A 128 -10.08 16.62 11.07
N VAL A 129 -8.77 16.81 10.87
CA VAL A 129 -7.74 15.79 11.06
C VAL A 129 -6.80 16.23 12.16
N ARG A 130 -6.45 15.30 13.06
CA ARG A 130 -5.39 15.45 14.06
C ARG A 130 -4.33 14.38 13.85
N LEU A 131 -3.08 14.80 13.87
CA LEU A 131 -1.90 13.93 13.76
C LEU A 131 -1.12 13.99 15.06
N GLY A 132 -0.85 12.83 15.65
CA GLY A 132 -0.01 12.66 16.84
C GLY A 132 1.44 12.32 16.48
N GLY A 133 1.98 12.90 15.40
CA GLY A 133 3.33 12.68 14.93
C GLY A 133 3.54 13.10 13.48
N THR A 134 4.65 12.66 12.91
CA THR A 134 5.01 12.93 11.51
C THR A 134 4.27 11.98 10.56
N VAL A 135 3.93 12.48 9.34
CA VAL A 135 3.22 11.70 8.34
C VAL A 135 4.08 11.44 7.10
N GLY A 136 4.06 10.22 6.60
CA GLY A 136 4.58 9.82 5.31
C GLY A 136 3.43 9.46 4.38
N TYR A 137 3.51 9.88 3.12
CA TYR A 137 2.50 9.60 2.12
C TYR A 137 3.13 9.00 0.86
N CYS A 138 2.61 7.85 0.44
CA CYS A 138 2.92 7.19 -0.81
C CYS A 138 1.70 7.30 -1.73
N PRO A 139 1.72 8.15 -2.77
CA PRO A 139 0.61 8.29 -3.69
C PRO A 139 0.55 7.11 -4.67
N GLN A 140 -0.65 6.82 -5.19
CA GLN A 140 -0.84 5.87 -6.28
C GLN A 140 -0.14 6.33 -7.57
N ASN A 141 -0.26 7.62 -7.89
CA ASN A 141 0.32 8.22 -9.07
C ASN A 141 1.05 9.54 -8.72
N GLY A 142 2.09 9.87 -9.47
CA GLY A 142 2.90 11.06 -9.20
C GLY A 142 3.89 10.83 -8.06
N GLY A 143 4.16 11.87 -7.28
CA GLY A 143 5.07 11.83 -6.12
C GLY A 143 6.56 11.96 -6.46
N THR A 144 6.95 11.69 -7.70
CA THR A 144 8.33 11.83 -8.18
C THR A 144 8.45 12.91 -9.25
N SER A 145 9.61 13.57 -9.32
CA SER A 145 9.98 14.46 -10.43
C SER A 145 10.60 13.65 -11.56
N ASP A 146 10.14 13.84 -12.78
CA ASP A 146 10.63 13.11 -13.95
C ASP A 146 12.13 13.31 -14.22
N PHE A 147 12.69 14.46 -13.83
CA PHE A 147 14.06 14.86 -14.13
C PHE A 147 15.08 14.53 -13.04
N LEU A 148 14.64 14.11 -11.87
CA LEU A 148 15.53 13.73 -10.78
C LEU A 148 15.82 12.22 -10.81
N THR A 149 17.05 11.87 -10.44
CA THR A 149 17.44 10.50 -10.13
C THR A 149 16.89 10.07 -8.76
N PRO A 150 16.83 8.76 -8.46
CA PRO A 150 16.43 8.28 -7.12
C PRO A 150 17.24 8.91 -5.99
N ASP A 151 18.56 9.00 -6.14
CA ASP A 151 19.46 9.61 -5.15
C ASP A 151 19.15 11.10 -4.89
N GLU A 152 18.82 11.85 -5.94
CA GLU A 152 18.43 13.26 -5.81
C GLU A 152 17.07 13.39 -5.11
N HIS A 153 16.12 12.49 -5.37
CA HIS A 153 14.89 12.43 -4.62
C HIS A 153 15.12 12.13 -3.13
N PHE A 154 16.00 11.17 -2.81
CA PHE A 154 16.33 10.88 -1.41
C PHE A 154 16.89 12.11 -0.70
N VAL A 155 17.78 12.85 -1.35
CA VAL A 155 18.34 14.08 -0.79
C VAL A 155 17.27 15.16 -0.63
N LEU A 156 16.45 15.39 -1.65
CA LEU A 156 15.41 16.42 -1.64
C LEU A 156 14.38 16.17 -0.53
N VAL A 157 13.83 14.96 -0.47
CA VAL A 157 12.82 14.58 0.55
C VAL A 157 13.46 14.50 1.93
N GLY A 158 14.69 13.97 2.03
CA GLY A 158 15.44 13.94 3.28
C GLY A 158 15.67 15.31 3.86
N ALA A 159 16.05 16.30 3.04
CA ALA A 159 16.24 17.68 3.47
C ALA A 159 14.94 18.29 4.04
N GLY A 160 13.80 18.06 3.39
CA GLY A 160 12.48 18.48 3.90
C GLY A 160 12.07 17.79 5.22
N ARG A 161 12.75 16.71 5.60
CA ARG A 161 12.54 15.94 6.84
C ARG A 161 13.66 16.14 7.87
N GLY A 162 14.60 17.09 7.63
CA GLY A 162 15.73 17.32 8.50
C GLY A 162 16.80 16.23 8.47
N VAL A 163 16.78 15.32 7.49
CA VAL A 163 17.77 14.25 7.32
C VAL A 163 18.93 14.77 6.47
N GLY A 164 20.15 14.58 6.96
CA GLY A 164 21.36 15.02 6.26
C GLY A 164 21.55 14.29 4.91
N ARG A 165 22.19 14.98 3.94
CA ARG A 165 22.34 14.50 2.55
C ARG A 165 22.91 13.08 2.44
N THR A 166 24.00 12.80 3.17
CA THR A 166 24.67 11.49 3.15
C THR A 166 23.77 10.40 3.73
N GLU A 167 23.12 10.71 4.84
CA GLU A 167 22.21 9.82 5.53
C GLU A 167 20.95 9.54 4.71
N ALA A 168 20.35 10.56 4.08
CA ALA A 168 19.19 10.41 3.21
C ALA A 168 19.46 9.44 2.04
N ARG A 169 20.64 9.58 1.40
CA ARG A 169 21.07 8.60 0.37
C ARG A 169 21.26 7.21 0.92
N ALA A 170 21.94 7.07 2.04
CA ALA A 170 22.21 5.76 2.64
C ALA A 170 20.89 5.05 3.02
N ARG A 171 19.98 5.76 3.67
CA ARG A 171 18.64 5.25 4.02
C ARG A 171 17.83 4.87 2.78
N GLY A 172 17.76 5.75 1.78
CA GLY A 172 17.01 5.51 0.54
C GLY A 172 17.53 4.28 -0.21
N ARG A 173 18.85 4.12 -0.34
CA ARG A 173 19.50 2.97 -0.98
C ARG A 173 19.26 1.66 -0.20
N SER A 174 19.32 1.71 1.13
CA SER A 174 19.01 0.56 1.99
C SER A 174 17.56 0.11 1.83
N MET A 175 16.61 1.06 1.80
CA MET A 175 15.19 0.77 1.55
C MET A 175 14.95 0.22 0.14
N ALA A 176 15.66 0.74 -0.87
CA ALA A 176 15.58 0.24 -2.24
C ALA A 176 16.04 -1.22 -2.33
N ALA A 177 17.15 -1.55 -1.69
CA ALA A 177 17.65 -2.92 -1.63
C ALA A 177 16.65 -3.88 -0.93
N ALA A 178 15.97 -3.42 0.12
CA ALA A 178 14.93 -4.18 0.81
C ALA A 178 13.65 -4.41 -0.02
N LEU A 179 13.48 -3.67 -1.12
CA LEU A 179 12.38 -3.82 -2.09
C LEU A 179 12.87 -4.47 -3.40
N ASP A 180 13.96 -5.24 -3.34
CA ASP A 180 14.58 -5.86 -4.51
C ASP A 180 14.89 -4.86 -5.65
N TRP A 181 15.50 -3.73 -5.27
CA TRP A 181 15.94 -2.68 -6.19
C TRP A 181 17.35 -2.21 -5.84
N ALA A 182 18.31 -3.15 -5.88
CA ALA A 182 19.70 -2.91 -5.47
C ALA A 182 20.46 -1.95 -6.40
N ASP A 183 20.05 -1.82 -7.67
CA ASP A 183 20.65 -0.93 -8.65
C ASP A 183 20.05 0.49 -8.70
N ALA A 184 19.20 0.85 -7.75
CA ALA A 184 18.64 2.19 -7.59
C ALA A 184 19.70 3.32 -7.70
N PRO A 185 20.92 3.17 -7.13
CA PRO A 185 21.97 4.19 -7.26
C PRO A 185 22.48 4.42 -8.68
N ARG A 186 22.29 3.44 -9.58
CA ARG A 186 22.70 3.50 -11.00
C ARG A 186 21.55 3.89 -11.92
N ALA A 187 20.32 3.97 -11.38
CA ALA A 187 19.16 4.35 -12.16
C ALA A 187 19.30 5.79 -12.66
N GLY A 188 18.90 6.01 -13.89
CA GLY A 188 18.82 7.33 -14.48
C GLY A 188 17.69 8.17 -13.91
N GLN A 189 17.26 9.19 -14.64
CA GLN A 189 16.14 10.04 -14.26
C GLN A 189 14.83 9.23 -14.15
N SER A 190 13.96 9.64 -13.22
CA SER A 190 12.74 8.88 -12.87
C SER A 190 11.75 8.71 -14.00
N ARG A 191 11.80 9.56 -15.05
CA ARG A 191 11.00 9.38 -16.27
C ARG A 191 11.29 8.08 -17.01
N HIS A 192 12.47 7.49 -16.80
CA HIS A 192 12.89 6.24 -17.45
C HIS A 192 12.62 4.99 -16.60
N LEU A 193 12.13 5.17 -15.38
CA LEU A 193 11.77 4.06 -14.50
C LEU A 193 10.46 3.40 -14.98
N SER A 194 10.38 2.08 -14.84
CA SER A 194 9.11 1.36 -15.01
C SER A 194 8.07 1.84 -13.97
N GLY A 195 6.79 1.57 -14.22
CA GLY A 195 5.72 1.93 -13.29
C GLY A 195 5.95 1.33 -11.89
N GLY A 196 6.27 0.04 -11.80
CA GLY A 196 6.56 -0.62 -10.53
C GLY A 196 7.79 -0.06 -9.83
N THR A 197 8.88 0.23 -10.58
CA THR A 197 10.08 0.86 -10.00
C THR A 197 9.80 2.27 -9.49
N ARG A 198 8.97 3.05 -10.20
CA ARG A 198 8.55 4.38 -9.76
C ARG A 198 7.70 4.28 -8.48
N GLN A 199 6.88 3.23 -8.36
CA GLN A 199 6.09 2.99 -7.15
C GLN A 199 6.98 2.57 -5.96
N LYS A 200 8.01 1.75 -6.18
CA LYS A 200 9.06 1.50 -5.17
C LYS A 200 9.70 2.81 -4.69
N LEU A 201 10.03 3.71 -5.61
CA LEU A 201 10.57 5.03 -5.26
C LEU A 201 9.58 5.84 -4.41
N ASN A 202 8.31 5.94 -4.80
CA ASN A 202 7.26 6.63 -4.02
C ASN A 202 7.16 6.10 -2.58
N LEU A 203 7.19 4.78 -2.43
CA LEU A 203 7.13 4.12 -1.12
C LEU A 203 8.35 4.49 -0.25
N ILE A 204 9.56 4.46 -0.83
CA ILE A 204 10.79 4.86 -0.15
C ILE A 204 10.71 6.32 0.29
N LEU A 205 10.29 7.23 -0.60
CA LEU A 205 10.18 8.66 -0.29
C LEU A 205 9.17 8.93 0.84
N GLY A 206 8.02 8.25 0.82
CA GLY A 206 7.04 8.33 1.91
C GLY A 206 7.62 7.89 3.26
N ARG A 207 8.55 6.93 3.25
CA ARG A 207 9.14 6.31 4.44
C ARG A 207 10.44 6.96 4.92
N LEU A 208 11.12 7.73 4.07
CA LEU A 208 12.53 8.16 4.25
C LEU A 208 12.79 8.92 5.57
N GLY A 209 11.84 9.71 6.04
CA GLY A 209 11.93 10.46 7.29
C GLY A 209 11.54 9.68 8.54
N ASP A 210 11.35 8.37 8.45
CA ASP A 210 10.85 7.49 9.51
C ASP A 210 9.56 7.98 10.19
N PRO A 211 8.49 8.29 9.42
CA PRO A 211 7.28 8.88 9.95
C PRO A 211 6.57 7.98 10.97
N ASP A 212 5.78 8.60 11.86
CA ASP A 212 4.93 7.91 12.83
C ASP A 212 3.68 7.32 12.18
N VAL A 213 3.17 7.99 11.15
CA VAL A 213 1.98 7.62 10.38
C VAL A 213 2.35 7.40 8.93
N LEU A 214 1.97 6.26 8.36
CA LEU A 214 2.16 5.92 6.94
C LEU A 214 0.80 5.86 6.24
N LEU A 215 0.65 6.64 5.19
CA LEU A 215 -0.54 6.67 4.33
C LEU A 215 -0.14 6.14 2.94
N LEU A 216 -0.63 4.97 2.57
CA LEU A 216 -0.20 4.21 1.40
C LEU A 216 -1.38 4.03 0.43
N ASP A 217 -1.30 4.67 -0.74
CA ASP A 217 -2.36 4.64 -1.76
C ASP A 217 -1.99 3.65 -2.87
N GLU A 218 -2.50 2.42 -2.79
CA GLU A 218 -2.20 1.31 -3.68
C GLU A 218 -0.67 1.12 -3.91
N PRO A 219 0.12 0.97 -2.85
CA PRO A 219 1.57 1.11 -2.88
C PRO A 219 2.32 0.01 -3.64
N TYR A 220 1.66 -1.07 -3.96
CA TYR A 220 2.21 -2.25 -4.65
C TYR A 220 1.80 -2.35 -6.12
N GLN A 221 1.15 -1.31 -6.67
CA GLN A 221 0.74 -1.31 -8.07
C GLN A 221 1.96 -1.45 -9.00
N GLY A 222 1.94 -2.48 -9.85
CA GLY A 222 3.04 -2.80 -10.76
C GLY A 222 4.22 -3.53 -10.11
N PHE A 223 4.06 -4.05 -8.89
CA PHE A 223 5.02 -4.98 -8.28
C PHE A 223 4.83 -6.38 -8.87
N ASP A 224 5.94 -7.11 -9.03
CA ASP A 224 5.89 -8.55 -9.22
C ASP A 224 5.50 -9.26 -7.90
N ASN A 225 5.22 -10.57 -8.00
CA ASN A 225 4.71 -11.34 -6.88
C ASN A 225 5.71 -11.41 -5.69
N GLY A 226 7.01 -11.47 -5.95
CA GLY A 226 8.03 -11.48 -4.92
C GLY A 226 8.07 -10.15 -4.16
N THR A 227 8.18 -9.05 -4.88
CA THR A 227 8.16 -7.69 -4.32
C THR A 227 6.87 -7.38 -3.56
N TYR A 228 5.72 -7.92 -4.01
CA TYR A 228 4.44 -7.78 -3.32
C TYR A 228 4.45 -8.45 -1.93
N LEU A 229 4.98 -9.68 -1.83
CA LEU A 229 5.10 -10.38 -0.55
C LEU A 229 6.08 -9.67 0.38
N ASP A 230 7.21 -9.20 -0.14
CA ASP A 230 8.21 -8.45 0.62
C ASP A 230 7.64 -7.12 1.12
N PHE A 231 6.81 -6.44 0.32
CA PHE A 231 6.10 -5.23 0.74
C PHE A 231 5.22 -5.48 1.97
N TRP A 232 4.41 -6.54 1.97
CA TRP A 232 3.55 -6.84 3.12
C TRP A 232 4.34 -7.24 4.36
N GLN A 233 5.44 -8.00 4.21
CA GLN A 233 6.36 -8.27 5.32
C GLN A 233 6.92 -6.96 5.91
N GLN A 234 7.27 -5.99 5.06
CA GLN A 234 7.71 -4.68 5.52
C GLN A 234 6.58 -3.91 6.25
N VAL A 235 5.34 -3.96 5.78
CA VAL A 235 4.18 -3.35 6.46
C VAL A 235 4.02 -3.92 7.87
N TRP A 236 4.11 -5.25 8.02
CA TRP A 236 4.04 -5.90 9.33
C TRP A 236 5.21 -5.51 10.23
N HIS A 237 6.41 -5.44 9.69
CA HIS A 237 7.57 -4.98 10.44
C HIS A 237 7.39 -3.52 10.92
N TRP A 238 6.88 -2.62 10.09
CA TRP A 238 6.62 -1.24 10.50
C TRP A 238 5.53 -1.15 11.56
N ARG A 239 4.45 -1.92 11.41
CA ARG A 239 3.42 -2.03 12.44
C ARG A 239 4.02 -2.47 13.79
N ASP A 240 4.82 -3.52 13.79
CA ASP A 240 5.42 -4.07 15.01
C ASP A 240 6.45 -3.09 15.62
N ALA A 241 7.05 -2.22 14.80
CA ALA A 241 7.85 -1.08 15.25
C ALA A 241 7.01 0.11 15.76
N GLY A 242 5.69 -0.04 15.87
CA GLY A 242 4.79 0.97 16.44
C GLY A 242 4.30 2.03 15.46
N LYS A 243 4.47 1.85 14.14
CA LYS A 243 3.92 2.79 13.15
C LYS A 243 2.40 2.63 13.03
N ALA A 244 1.68 3.73 12.82
CA ALA A 244 0.28 3.75 12.45
C ALA A 244 0.18 3.73 10.92
N ILE A 245 -0.54 2.79 10.34
CA ILE A 245 -0.50 2.57 8.88
C ILE A 245 -1.91 2.55 8.32
N VAL A 246 -2.15 3.32 7.25
CA VAL A 246 -3.36 3.22 6.43
C VAL A 246 -2.96 2.77 5.04
N VAL A 247 -3.52 1.66 4.57
CA VAL A 247 -3.26 1.12 3.24
C VAL A 247 -4.56 1.11 2.44
N VAL A 248 -4.59 1.80 1.32
CA VAL A 248 -5.64 1.58 0.31
C VAL A 248 -5.32 0.32 -0.44
N THR A 249 -6.25 -0.62 -0.45
CA THR A 249 -6.10 -1.91 -1.12
C THR A 249 -7.40 -2.35 -1.78
N HIS A 250 -7.28 -3.04 -2.90
CA HIS A 250 -8.36 -3.78 -3.53
C HIS A 250 -8.26 -5.29 -3.25
N LEU A 251 -7.19 -5.74 -2.59
CA LEU A 251 -6.88 -7.13 -2.35
C LEU A 251 -7.54 -7.59 -1.05
N LEU A 252 -8.60 -8.38 -1.19
CA LEU A 252 -9.39 -8.87 -0.06
C LEU A 252 -8.65 -9.91 0.79
N ASN A 253 -7.66 -10.61 0.24
CA ASN A 253 -6.90 -11.66 0.94
C ASN A 253 -6.04 -11.14 2.09
N GLU A 254 -5.67 -9.86 2.07
CA GLU A 254 -4.87 -9.27 3.14
C GLU A 254 -5.74 -8.67 4.25
N LEU A 255 -7.07 -8.60 4.05
CA LEU A 255 -7.99 -8.02 5.03
C LEU A 255 -8.07 -8.83 6.33
N ASP A 256 -7.84 -10.14 6.26
CA ASP A 256 -7.80 -11.00 7.46
C ASP A 256 -6.57 -10.75 8.35
N ARG A 257 -5.59 -10.00 7.82
CA ARG A 257 -4.31 -9.71 8.47
C ARG A 257 -4.20 -8.28 9.00
N VAL A 258 -5.09 -7.38 8.57
CA VAL A 258 -5.13 -6.00 9.07
C VAL A 258 -5.95 -5.90 10.35
N ASP A 259 -5.68 -4.90 11.16
CA ASP A 259 -6.35 -4.73 12.44
C ASP A 259 -7.78 -4.17 12.27
N THR A 260 -7.98 -3.29 11.28
CA THR A 260 -9.26 -2.61 11.02
C THR A 260 -9.48 -2.41 9.52
N VAL A 261 -10.73 -2.50 9.09
CA VAL A 261 -11.13 -2.23 7.70
C VAL A 261 -12.09 -1.04 7.67
N LEU A 262 -11.75 -0.01 6.91
CA LEU A 262 -12.65 1.11 6.59
C LEU A 262 -13.20 0.94 5.17
N ASP A 263 -14.49 0.65 5.06
CA ASP A 263 -15.16 0.53 3.76
C ASP A 263 -15.81 1.86 3.37
N LEU A 264 -15.32 2.47 2.29
CA LEU A 264 -15.88 3.71 1.71
C LEU A 264 -16.94 3.46 0.63
N THR A 265 -17.48 2.26 0.55
CA THR A 265 -18.59 1.97 -0.37
C THR A 265 -19.82 2.80 0.05
N PRO A 266 -20.48 3.55 -0.87
CA PRO A 266 -21.66 4.33 -0.54
C PRO A 266 -22.75 3.48 0.12
N GLY A 267 -23.21 3.90 1.31
CA GLY A 267 -24.24 3.21 2.09
C GLY A 267 -23.73 2.19 3.13
N ARG A 268 -22.42 1.95 3.24
CA ARG A 268 -21.81 1.07 4.24
C ARG A 268 -20.84 1.77 5.21
N ALA A 269 -20.47 3.03 4.96
CA ALA A 269 -19.62 3.78 5.87
C ALA A 269 -20.36 4.00 7.21
N ARG A 270 -20.01 3.22 8.21
CA ARG A 270 -20.29 3.45 9.64
C ARG A 270 -19.01 3.29 10.41
#